data_6dec2efbf04c3018233608ea6be63650
#
_entry.id   6dec2efbf04c3018233608ea6be63650
#
_cell.length_a   1.000
_cell.length_b   1.000
_cell.length_c   1.000
_cell.angle_alpha   90.00
_cell.angle_beta   90.00
_cell.angle_gamma   90.00
#
_symmetry.space_group_name_H-M   'P 1'
#
loop_
_entity.id
_entity.type
_entity.pdbx_description
1 polymer ?
#
loop_
_entity_poly.entity_id
_entity_poly.type
_entity_poly.pdbx_seq_one_letter_code
_entity_poly.pdbx_strand_id
1 'polypeptide(L)'
;MKRNILSLLIALFATMQVAAQTYDNLWKQAEINAQKDQPKSEIAVMKKIIAKASAAKDYGQLLAAEIRQMTLWNEISADSLTPNVKRMEAEVLKVNDPALKAVRYAVLGKVYCDMNEKKSQEFFKKALEQPELLARHTSTEYVPLTLKGVDGSSFNNDLLHLIGFEADSKEAYLQLYTYYNKVGNRGAACLCAYKLIEKYRQDDVREVKKSKYLQTIDSLIQVYQDIPEAGELAVEHFRFMEGATDAKPQDKLNYINYALSRWGGWSRMNELRNAQKRLTEPMFRVKDMPQVLRPGEKAWVQLDVRNLQNLKISISRLNITADNDYNAQDEATYKMLLKKTTKLHQKDFSRNYYGRPDYEEVKDSIEIGGNLPLGAYLMEVTSDNTGIAPQRELFYVSNLAVMIQQLPDDRHRYVVVNATDGQPIAGAKIELYDQWYGFNMKKDKRTVHARLTTDENGEAYFKNVDGNVLISTNNDKFTPAKGIYLSRDRYYEKKDNETKYQVYTDRALYRPGQKVHASAISYTVKKGLDASVPGKSMELKFVLSDANWKQV
;
A
#
# COMPACT_ATOMS: atom_id res chain seq x y z
N MET A 1 -6.64 -5.90 -14.51
CA MET A 1 -7.38 -5.18 -15.57
C MET A 1 -8.90 -5.07 -15.41
N LYS A 2 -9.52 -5.51 -14.28
CA LYS A 2 -11.00 -5.47 -14.10
C LYS A 2 -11.52 -4.35 -13.19
N ARG A 3 -10.68 -3.42 -12.73
CA ARG A 3 -11.06 -2.55 -11.58
C ARG A 3 -11.24 -1.06 -11.85
N ASN A 4 -10.78 -0.54 -12.97
CA ASN A 4 -10.75 0.92 -13.21
C ASN A 4 -11.86 1.46 -14.14
N ILE A 5 -12.67 0.61 -14.76
CA ILE A 5 -13.82 1.06 -15.57
C ILE A 5 -15.09 1.28 -14.74
N LEU A 6 -15.13 0.72 -13.52
CA LEU A 6 -16.33 0.76 -12.66
C LEU A 6 -16.46 2.03 -11.79
N SER A 7 -15.41 2.84 -11.67
CA SER A 7 -15.44 4.04 -10.81
C SER A 7 -16.12 5.27 -11.44
N LEU A 8 -16.62 5.16 -12.66
CA LEU A 8 -17.28 6.26 -13.38
C LEU A 8 -18.82 6.31 -13.19
N LEU A 9 -19.41 5.42 -12.41
CA LEU A 9 -20.88 5.19 -12.44
C LEU A 9 -21.62 5.34 -11.12
N ILE A 10 -21.04 5.86 -10.03
CA ILE A 10 -21.79 6.00 -8.77
C ILE A 10 -21.68 7.43 -8.22
N ALA A 11 -22.50 8.33 -8.72
CA ALA A 11 -22.98 9.50 -7.97
C ALA A 11 -24.24 10.06 -8.64
N LEU A 12 -25.39 9.51 -8.30
CA LEU A 12 -26.71 10.08 -8.68
C LEU A 12 -27.61 10.13 -7.45
N PHE A 13 -27.81 11.31 -6.89
CA PHE A 13 -29.08 11.64 -6.24
C PHE A 13 -29.34 13.15 -6.30
N ALA A 14 -30.45 13.46 -6.86
CA ALA A 14 -31.42 14.47 -6.55
C ALA A 14 -31.83 15.40 -7.71
N THR A 15 -33.05 15.16 -8.10
CA THR A 15 -34.07 16.09 -8.68
C THR A 15 -33.90 16.60 -10.10
N MET A 16 -34.70 16.11 -11.05
CA MET A 16 -35.69 16.87 -11.80
C MET A 16 -36.37 16.10 -12.91
N GLN A 17 -37.68 16.29 -13.00
CA GLN A 17 -38.64 16.06 -14.11
C GLN A 17 -38.94 14.62 -14.54
N VAL A 18 -40.16 14.41 -15.00
CA VAL A 18 -40.77 13.12 -15.44
C VAL A 18 -39.88 12.35 -16.46
N ALA A 19 -39.10 13.06 -17.27
CA ALA A 19 -38.12 12.43 -18.20
C ALA A 19 -36.93 11.83 -17.45
N ALA A 20 -36.40 12.45 -16.40
CA ALA A 20 -35.33 11.96 -15.55
C ALA A 20 -35.75 10.69 -14.78
N GLN A 21 -36.96 10.65 -14.25
CA GLN A 21 -37.51 9.46 -13.59
C GLN A 21 -37.51 8.22 -14.47
N THR A 22 -37.65 8.37 -15.79
CA THR A 22 -37.69 7.25 -16.71
C THR A 22 -36.28 6.68 -16.95
N TYR A 23 -35.22 7.51 -17.03
CA TYR A 23 -33.83 7.03 -17.12
C TYR A 23 -33.40 6.40 -15.81
N ASP A 24 -33.70 7.00 -14.66
CA ASP A 24 -33.41 6.46 -13.34
C ASP A 24 -33.97 5.05 -13.15
N ASN A 25 -35.20 4.82 -13.60
CA ASN A 25 -35.81 3.49 -13.54
C ASN A 25 -35.09 2.46 -14.42
N LEU A 26 -34.67 2.86 -15.61
CA LEU A 26 -33.92 1.98 -16.52
C LEU A 26 -32.52 1.68 -15.94
N TRP A 27 -31.83 2.68 -15.42
CA TRP A 27 -30.53 2.46 -14.79
C TRP A 27 -30.63 1.59 -13.54
N LYS A 28 -31.64 1.77 -12.68
CA LYS A 28 -31.93 0.87 -11.55
C LYS A 28 -32.19 -0.56 -12.00
N GLN A 29 -32.93 -0.74 -13.10
CA GLN A 29 -33.16 -2.07 -13.65
C GLN A 29 -31.84 -2.70 -14.17
N ALA A 30 -30.98 -1.91 -14.78
CA ALA A 30 -29.66 -2.34 -15.21
C ALA A 30 -28.80 -2.77 -14.00
N GLU A 31 -28.80 -2.00 -12.93
CA GLU A 31 -28.07 -2.30 -11.69
C GLU A 31 -28.57 -3.60 -11.05
N ILE A 32 -29.89 -3.81 -10.98
CA ILE A 32 -30.47 -5.07 -10.49
C ILE A 32 -30.02 -6.28 -11.32
N ASN A 33 -29.94 -6.13 -12.66
CA ASN A 33 -29.47 -7.18 -13.53
C ASN A 33 -27.96 -7.44 -13.34
N ALA A 34 -27.17 -6.39 -13.14
CA ALA A 34 -25.74 -6.51 -12.83
C ALA A 34 -25.50 -7.25 -11.51
N GLN A 35 -26.26 -6.92 -10.44
CA GLN A 35 -26.17 -7.62 -9.15
C GLN A 35 -26.56 -9.10 -9.23
N LYS A 36 -27.39 -9.48 -10.20
CA LYS A 36 -27.81 -10.86 -10.46
C LYS A 36 -26.91 -11.59 -11.47
N ASP A 37 -25.81 -10.98 -11.89
CA ASP A 37 -24.90 -11.52 -12.94
C ASP A 37 -25.64 -11.91 -14.23
N GLN A 38 -26.55 -11.02 -14.69
CA GLN A 38 -27.38 -11.20 -15.88
C GLN A 38 -27.00 -10.22 -17.01
N PRO A 39 -25.82 -10.33 -17.63
CA PRO A 39 -25.33 -9.35 -18.59
C PRO A 39 -26.20 -9.23 -19.84
N LYS A 40 -26.82 -10.32 -20.31
CA LYS A 40 -27.74 -10.27 -21.46
C LYS A 40 -29.01 -9.47 -21.17
N SER A 41 -29.55 -9.58 -19.96
CA SER A 41 -30.71 -8.80 -19.51
C SER A 41 -30.34 -7.32 -19.34
N GLU A 42 -29.14 -7.04 -18.83
CA GLU A 42 -28.62 -5.68 -18.72
C GLU A 42 -28.42 -5.05 -20.12
N ILE A 43 -27.88 -5.78 -21.10
CA ILE A 43 -27.78 -5.33 -22.49
C ILE A 43 -29.15 -4.96 -23.08
N ALA A 44 -30.20 -5.72 -22.75
CA ALA A 44 -31.55 -5.40 -23.21
C ALA A 44 -32.06 -4.06 -22.61
N VAL A 45 -31.69 -3.74 -21.39
CA VAL A 45 -31.96 -2.44 -20.77
C VAL A 45 -31.14 -1.33 -21.43
N MET A 46 -29.85 -1.55 -21.69
CA MET A 46 -29.00 -0.59 -22.42
C MET A 46 -29.59 -0.22 -23.78
N LYS A 47 -30.09 -1.20 -24.54
CA LYS A 47 -30.77 -0.94 -25.83
C LYS A 47 -31.98 -0.01 -25.67
N LYS A 48 -32.76 -0.13 -24.59
CA LYS A 48 -33.90 0.75 -24.33
C LYS A 48 -33.43 2.20 -24.02
N ILE A 49 -32.36 2.34 -23.22
CA ILE A 49 -31.78 3.65 -22.92
C ILE A 49 -31.24 4.28 -24.21
N ILE A 50 -30.48 3.54 -25.02
CA ILE A 50 -29.91 4.01 -26.29
C ILE A 50 -31.01 4.51 -27.24
N ALA A 51 -32.07 3.73 -27.44
CA ALA A 51 -33.18 4.11 -28.32
C ALA A 51 -33.89 5.38 -27.85
N LYS A 52 -34.16 5.48 -26.56
CA LYS A 52 -34.81 6.66 -25.95
C LYS A 52 -33.90 7.89 -26.02
N ALA A 53 -32.63 7.76 -25.64
CA ALA A 53 -31.67 8.84 -25.61
C ALA A 53 -31.36 9.37 -27.03
N SER A 54 -31.27 8.47 -28.01
CA SER A 54 -31.11 8.85 -29.41
C SER A 54 -32.29 9.68 -29.93
N ALA A 55 -33.51 9.27 -29.63
CA ALA A 55 -34.72 10.01 -30.03
C ALA A 55 -34.82 11.38 -29.33
N ALA A 56 -34.40 11.47 -28.06
CA ALA A 56 -34.40 12.71 -27.28
C ALA A 56 -33.18 13.60 -27.53
N LYS A 57 -32.18 13.13 -28.27
CA LYS A 57 -30.84 13.75 -28.41
C LYS A 57 -30.15 13.99 -27.06
N ASP A 58 -30.41 13.11 -26.09
CA ASP A 58 -29.75 13.10 -24.78
C ASP A 58 -28.42 12.35 -24.91
N TYR A 59 -27.39 13.09 -25.31
CA TYR A 59 -26.11 12.49 -25.67
C TYR A 59 -25.33 11.92 -24.47
N GLY A 60 -25.57 12.43 -23.28
CA GLY A 60 -24.97 11.87 -22.05
C GLY A 60 -25.49 10.46 -21.77
N GLN A 61 -26.81 10.28 -21.79
CA GLN A 61 -27.45 8.97 -21.61
C GLN A 61 -27.10 8.01 -22.73
N LEU A 62 -27.07 8.51 -23.97
CA LEU A 62 -26.75 7.73 -25.16
C LEU A 62 -25.34 7.10 -25.04
N LEU A 63 -24.34 7.93 -24.85
CA LEU A 63 -22.95 7.49 -24.80
C LEU A 63 -22.64 6.61 -23.60
N ALA A 64 -23.18 6.95 -22.42
CA ALA A 64 -23.04 6.13 -21.23
C ALA A 64 -23.61 4.71 -21.44
N ALA A 65 -24.77 4.60 -22.07
CA ALA A 65 -25.40 3.30 -22.34
C ALA A 65 -24.65 2.52 -23.44
N GLU A 66 -24.15 3.19 -24.47
CA GLU A 66 -23.33 2.56 -25.54
C GLU A 66 -22.03 1.97 -24.96
N ILE A 67 -21.33 2.71 -24.09
CA ILE A 67 -20.10 2.24 -23.44
C ILE A 67 -20.41 1.05 -22.53
N ARG A 68 -21.46 1.15 -21.69
CA ARG A 68 -21.85 0.05 -20.81
C ARG A 68 -22.21 -1.20 -21.61
N GLN A 69 -22.94 -1.04 -22.71
CA GLN A 69 -23.30 -2.15 -23.60
C GLN A 69 -22.04 -2.82 -24.19
N MET A 70 -21.05 -2.04 -24.62
CA MET A 70 -19.78 -2.55 -25.13
C MET A 70 -19.03 -3.33 -24.05
N THR A 71 -18.97 -2.80 -22.82
CA THR A 71 -18.33 -3.48 -21.68
C THR A 71 -19.00 -4.83 -21.39
N LEU A 72 -20.34 -4.87 -21.39
CA LEU A 72 -21.10 -6.11 -21.17
C LEU A 72 -20.84 -7.17 -22.26
N TRP A 73 -20.76 -6.75 -23.53
CA TRP A 73 -20.38 -7.67 -24.59
C TRP A 73 -18.98 -8.24 -24.40
N ASN A 74 -18.03 -7.40 -23.95
CA ASN A 74 -16.67 -7.85 -23.64
C ASN A 74 -16.61 -8.78 -22.41
N GLU A 75 -17.48 -8.58 -21.41
CA GLU A 75 -17.64 -9.50 -20.27
C GLU A 75 -18.15 -10.88 -20.71
N ILE A 76 -19.07 -10.92 -21.68
CA ILE A 76 -19.61 -12.18 -22.24
C ILE A 76 -18.59 -12.88 -23.13
N SER A 77 -17.87 -12.12 -23.95
CA SER A 77 -16.87 -12.65 -24.89
C SER A 77 -15.78 -11.60 -25.14
N ALA A 78 -14.55 -11.91 -24.74
CA ALA A 78 -13.41 -11.02 -24.93
C ALA A 78 -13.16 -10.65 -26.41
N ASP A 79 -13.52 -11.53 -27.34
CA ASP A 79 -13.36 -11.29 -28.77
C ASP A 79 -14.31 -10.23 -29.34
N SER A 80 -15.33 -9.84 -28.57
CA SER A 80 -16.31 -8.83 -28.98
C SER A 80 -15.76 -7.40 -28.93
N LEU A 81 -14.68 -7.13 -28.18
CA LEU A 81 -14.15 -5.79 -27.97
C LEU A 81 -13.72 -5.14 -29.29
N THR A 82 -12.86 -5.82 -30.05
CA THR A 82 -12.33 -5.27 -31.32
C THR A 82 -13.42 -4.92 -32.35
N PRO A 83 -14.42 -5.80 -32.64
CA PRO A 83 -15.53 -5.44 -33.51
C PRO A 83 -16.35 -4.24 -33.00
N ASN A 84 -16.63 -4.17 -31.69
CA ASN A 84 -17.41 -3.09 -31.12
C ASN A 84 -16.66 -1.75 -31.22
N VAL A 85 -15.36 -1.72 -30.96
CA VAL A 85 -14.53 -0.51 -31.10
C VAL A 85 -14.48 -0.04 -32.56
N LYS A 86 -14.30 -0.96 -33.52
CA LYS A 86 -14.35 -0.61 -34.96
C LYS A 86 -15.71 -0.04 -35.37
N ARG A 87 -16.81 -0.56 -34.79
CA ARG A 87 -18.13 0.00 -35.03
C ARG A 87 -18.21 1.43 -34.52
N MET A 88 -17.73 1.72 -33.32
CA MET A 88 -17.68 3.09 -32.75
C MET A 88 -16.85 4.02 -33.62
N GLU A 89 -15.71 3.56 -34.18
CA GLU A 89 -14.91 4.35 -35.14
C GLU A 89 -15.70 4.71 -36.40
N ALA A 90 -16.52 3.75 -36.92
CA ALA A 90 -17.34 4.01 -38.08
C ALA A 90 -18.54 4.93 -37.79
N GLU A 91 -19.11 4.84 -36.59
CA GLU A 91 -20.26 5.65 -36.17
C GLU A 91 -19.87 7.12 -35.91
N VAL A 92 -18.69 7.42 -35.36
CA VAL A 92 -18.26 8.80 -35.14
C VAL A 92 -18.14 9.59 -36.44
N LEU A 93 -17.82 8.93 -37.57
CA LEU A 93 -17.71 9.58 -38.87
C LEU A 93 -19.05 10.07 -39.40
N LYS A 94 -20.16 9.50 -38.94
CA LYS A 94 -21.54 9.83 -39.37
C LYS A 94 -22.17 10.95 -38.51
N VAL A 95 -21.48 11.37 -37.47
CA VAL A 95 -21.98 12.41 -36.55
C VAL A 95 -21.81 13.79 -37.18
N ASN A 96 -22.92 14.52 -37.30
CA ASN A 96 -22.95 15.89 -37.86
C ASN A 96 -22.76 16.95 -36.79
N ASP A 97 -23.18 16.70 -35.52
CA ASP A 97 -22.99 17.62 -34.40
C ASP A 97 -21.50 17.67 -34.01
N PRO A 98 -20.85 18.84 -34.11
CA PRO A 98 -19.40 18.91 -33.88
C PRO A 98 -19.00 18.65 -32.42
N ALA A 99 -19.83 19.05 -31.45
CA ALA A 99 -19.56 18.85 -30.03
C ALA A 99 -19.69 17.35 -29.65
N LEU A 100 -20.79 16.71 -30.10
CA LEU A 100 -20.97 15.28 -29.93
C LEU A 100 -19.84 14.47 -30.61
N LYS A 101 -19.42 14.90 -31.82
CA LYS A 101 -18.32 14.26 -32.54
C LYS A 101 -17.01 14.31 -31.77
N ALA A 102 -16.69 15.45 -31.17
CA ALA A 102 -15.53 15.63 -30.34
C ALA A 102 -15.58 14.75 -29.08
N VAL A 103 -16.74 14.68 -28.40
CA VAL A 103 -16.93 13.80 -27.23
C VAL A 103 -16.79 12.34 -27.63
N ARG A 104 -17.33 11.90 -28.77
CA ARG A 104 -17.14 10.53 -29.28
C ARG A 104 -15.67 10.22 -29.59
N TYR A 105 -14.91 11.17 -30.12
CA TYR A 105 -13.47 11.00 -30.30
C TYR A 105 -12.75 10.87 -28.96
N ALA A 106 -13.14 11.64 -27.93
CA ALA A 106 -12.57 11.52 -26.58
C ALA A 106 -12.88 10.14 -25.97
N VAL A 107 -14.10 9.63 -26.14
CA VAL A 107 -14.48 8.27 -25.72
C VAL A 107 -13.61 7.22 -26.40
N LEU A 108 -13.40 7.32 -27.73
CA LEU A 108 -12.48 6.44 -28.46
C LEU A 108 -11.06 6.55 -27.95
N GLY A 109 -10.56 7.76 -27.68
CA GLY A 109 -9.27 8.00 -27.07
C GLY A 109 -9.13 7.23 -25.76
N LYS A 110 -10.14 7.30 -24.89
CA LYS A 110 -10.16 6.59 -23.62
C LYS A 110 -10.22 5.07 -23.76
N VAL A 111 -11.01 4.57 -24.69
CA VAL A 111 -11.10 3.13 -24.99
C VAL A 111 -9.77 2.58 -25.50
N TYR A 112 -9.05 3.36 -26.30
CA TYR A 112 -7.74 2.94 -26.82
C TYR A 112 -6.59 3.11 -25.84
N CYS A 113 -6.76 3.78 -24.70
CA CYS A 113 -5.69 4.04 -23.74
C CYS A 113 -4.92 2.76 -23.33
N ASP A 114 -5.66 1.68 -23.06
CA ASP A 114 -5.08 0.39 -22.68
C ASP A 114 -4.80 -0.56 -23.86
N MET A 115 -5.28 -0.22 -25.05
CA MET A 115 -5.18 -1.08 -26.24
C MET A 115 -4.07 -0.63 -27.18
N ASN A 116 -3.94 0.68 -27.40
CA ASN A 116 -3.02 1.28 -28.35
C ASN A 116 -2.83 2.77 -28.05
N GLU A 117 -1.77 3.11 -27.33
CA GLU A 117 -1.47 4.47 -26.92
C GLU A 117 -1.41 5.47 -28.07
N LYS A 118 -0.82 5.08 -29.20
CA LYS A 118 -0.73 5.96 -30.38
C LYS A 118 -2.11 6.33 -30.94
N LYS A 119 -2.99 5.35 -31.07
CA LYS A 119 -4.38 5.59 -31.50
C LYS A 119 -5.16 6.41 -30.47
N SER A 120 -4.95 6.15 -29.18
CA SER A 120 -5.53 6.94 -28.11
C SER A 120 -5.21 8.42 -28.31
N GLN A 121 -3.95 8.77 -28.46
CA GLN A 121 -3.50 10.14 -28.65
C GLN A 121 -4.02 10.75 -29.97
N GLU A 122 -4.10 9.97 -31.06
CA GLU A 122 -4.71 10.43 -32.32
C GLU A 122 -6.19 10.81 -32.16
N PHE A 123 -6.95 10.03 -31.39
CA PHE A 123 -8.36 10.32 -31.13
C PHE A 123 -8.54 11.53 -30.19
N PHE A 124 -7.74 11.65 -29.13
CA PHE A 124 -7.78 12.82 -28.28
C PHE A 124 -7.38 14.11 -29.05
N LYS A 125 -6.40 14.02 -29.93
CA LYS A 125 -6.05 15.15 -30.81
C LYS A 125 -7.25 15.61 -31.66
N LYS A 126 -7.98 14.65 -32.28
CA LYS A 126 -9.21 14.95 -33.04
C LYS A 126 -10.31 15.53 -32.14
N ALA A 127 -10.44 15.05 -30.92
CA ALA A 127 -11.40 15.57 -29.95
C ALA A 127 -11.13 17.03 -29.61
N LEU A 128 -9.85 17.43 -29.51
CA LEU A 128 -9.41 18.76 -29.13
C LEU A 128 -9.21 19.75 -30.30
N GLU A 129 -9.55 19.39 -31.55
CA GLU A 129 -9.35 20.26 -32.74
C GLU A 129 -10.05 21.62 -32.64
N GLN A 130 -11.17 21.69 -31.90
CA GLN A 130 -11.96 22.92 -31.77
C GLN A 130 -12.12 23.35 -30.30
N PRO A 131 -11.07 23.90 -29.68
CA PRO A 131 -11.11 24.27 -28.26
C PRO A 131 -12.17 25.33 -27.92
N GLU A 132 -12.43 26.30 -28.82
CA GLU A 132 -13.46 27.31 -28.61
C GLU A 132 -14.88 26.69 -28.59
N LEU A 133 -15.13 25.65 -29.34
CA LEU A 133 -16.40 24.92 -29.31
C LEU A 133 -16.55 24.19 -27.97
N LEU A 134 -15.54 23.41 -27.58
CA LEU A 134 -15.58 22.62 -26.35
C LEU A 134 -15.71 23.49 -25.09
N ALA A 135 -15.09 24.64 -25.08
CA ALA A 135 -15.19 25.59 -23.96
C ALA A 135 -16.57 26.26 -23.81
N ARG A 136 -17.45 26.16 -24.81
CA ARG A 136 -18.85 26.67 -24.72
C ARG A 136 -19.80 25.62 -24.17
N HIS A 137 -19.41 24.35 -24.15
CA HIS A 137 -20.22 23.26 -23.64
C HIS A 137 -19.74 22.85 -22.25
N THR A 138 -20.68 22.54 -21.37
CA THR A 138 -20.37 22.13 -20.00
C THR A 138 -20.43 20.62 -19.84
N SER A 139 -19.69 20.10 -18.87
CA SER A 139 -19.72 18.67 -18.53
C SER A 139 -21.12 18.19 -18.13
N THR A 140 -21.97 19.08 -17.61
CA THR A 140 -23.33 18.75 -17.20
C THR A 140 -24.27 18.39 -18.36
N GLU A 141 -23.96 18.83 -19.57
CA GLU A 141 -24.71 18.49 -20.78
C GLU A 141 -24.58 17.02 -21.18
N TYR A 142 -23.56 16.33 -20.65
CA TYR A 142 -23.25 14.94 -20.97
C TYR A 142 -23.37 13.99 -19.77
N VAL A 143 -24.11 14.37 -18.74
CA VAL A 143 -24.42 13.45 -17.61
C VAL A 143 -25.36 12.33 -18.10
N PRO A 144 -25.14 11.04 -17.76
CA PRO A 144 -24.20 10.52 -16.76
C PRO A 144 -22.82 10.12 -17.32
N LEU A 145 -22.53 10.37 -18.59
CA LEU A 145 -21.21 10.05 -19.17
C LEU A 145 -20.09 10.81 -18.46
N THR A 146 -20.31 12.08 -18.15
CA THR A 146 -19.31 12.98 -17.58
C THR A 146 -19.62 13.32 -16.13
N LEU A 147 -18.55 13.48 -15.34
CA LEU A 147 -18.57 14.08 -14.01
C LEU A 147 -17.93 15.47 -14.09
N LYS A 148 -18.10 16.28 -13.05
CA LYS A 148 -17.29 17.49 -12.89
C LYS A 148 -15.82 17.07 -12.80
N GLY A 149 -14.98 17.61 -13.68
CA GLY A 149 -13.55 17.37 -13.64
C GLY A 149 -12.90 17.90 -12.35
N VAL A 150 -11.71 17.42 -12.05
CA VAL A 150 -10.91 17.95 -10.94
C VAL A 150 -10.68 19.44 -11.19
N ASP A 151 -10.94 20.28 -10.18
CA ASP A 151 -10.87 21.74 -10.28
C ASP A 151 -11.78 22.36 -11.37
N GLY A 152 -12.82 21.65 -11.77
CA GLY A 152 -13.72 22.07 -12.85
C GLY A 152 -14.26 23.49 -12.71
N SER A 153 -14.43 24.01 -11.48
CA SER A 153 -14.86 25.40 -11.25
C SER A 153 -13.87 26.44 -11.80
N SER A 154 -12.57 26.19 -11.73
CA SER A 154 -11.53 27.05 -12.31
C SER A 154 -11.56 27.05 -13.85
N PHE A 155 -12.17 26.03 -14.44
CA PHE A 155 -12.34 25.84 -15.88
C PHE A 155 -13.80 26.05 -16.37
N ASN A 156 -14.65 26.71 -15.59
CA ASN A 156 -16.07 26.88 -15.89
C ASN A 156 -16.84 25.55 -16.10
N ASN A 157 -16.31 24.42 -15.64
CA ASN A 157 -16.80 23.06 -15.87
C ASN A 157 -16.96 22.70 -17.34
N ASP A 158 -16.15 23.25 -18.23
CA ASP A 158 -16.25 23.05 -19.67
C ASP A 158 -15.73 21.67 -20.13
N LEU A 159 -16.12 21.29 -21.36
CA LEU A 159 -15.68 20.04 -21.98
C LEU A 159 -14.22 20.10 -22.42
N LEU A 160 -13.67 21.27 -22.72
CA LEU A 160 -12.27 21.43 -23.13
C LEU A 160 -11.34 20.94 -22.03
N HIS A 161 -11.57 21.41 -20.80
CA HIS A 161 -10.83 20.94 -19.63
C HIS A 161 -10.97 19.43 -19.45
N LEU A 162 -12.20 18.92 -19.42
CA LEU A 162 -12.47 17.53 -19.15
C LEU A 162 -11.77 16.60 -20.15
N ILE A 163 -11.89 16.89 -21.45
CA ILE A 163 -11.27 16.10 -22.52
C ILE A 163 -9.75 16.24 -22.51
N GLY A 164 -9.23 17.44 -22.30
CA GLY A 164 -7.80 17.68 -22.29
C GLY A 164 -7.07 17.02 -21.12
N PHE A 165 -7.72 16.97 -19.95
CA PHE A 165 -7.16 16.26 -18.78
C PHE A 165 -7.26 14.73 -18.92
N GLU A 166 -8.29 14.22 -19.61
CA GLU A 166 -8.37 12.80 -19.95
C GLU A 166 -7.34 12.36 -21.00
N ALA A 167 -6.94 13.27 -21.90
CA ALA A 167 -5.88 13.02 -22.88
C ALA A 167 -4.49 12.89 -22.23
N ASP A 168 -4.29 13.55 -21.10
CA ASP A 168 -3.09 13.50 -20.22
C ASP A 168 -1.76 13.57 -21.00
N SER A 169 -1.67 14.45 -22.01
CA SER A 169 -0.50 14.61 -22.88
C SER A 169 0.04 16.04 -22.88
N LYS A 170 1.34 16.19 -23.24
CA LYS A 170 2.00 17.50 -23.35
C LYS A 170 1.27 18.40 -24.33
N GLU A 171 0.87 17.84 -25.46
CA GLU A 171 0.18 18.55 -26.54
C GLU A 171 -1.18 19.06 -26.07
N ALA A 172 -1.94 18.23 -25.36
CA ALA A 172 -3.23 18.62 -24.81
C ALA A 172 -3.07 19.75 -23.77
N TYR A 173 -2.17 19.60 -22.82
CA TYR A 173 -1.95 20.64 -21.80
C TYR A 173 -1.42 21.95 -22.38
N LEU A 174 -0.56 21.90 -23.41
CA LEU A 174 -0.10 23.09 -24.11
C LEU A 174 -1.26 23.80 -24.84
N GLN A 175 -2.14 23.05 -25.48
CA GLN A 175 -3.32 23.57 -26.15
C GLN A 175 -4.29 24.26 -25.18
N LEU A 176 -4.58 23.59 -24.05
CA LEU A 176 -5.41 24.14 -22.98
C LEU A 176 -4.80 25.41 -22.39
N TYR A 177 -3.51 25.37 -22.05
CA TYR A 177 -2.77 26.54 -21.55
C TYR A 177 -2.88 27.73 -22.50
N THR A 178 -2.63 27.48 -23.80
CA THR A 178 -2.71 28.53 -24.85
C THR A 178 -4.11 29.09 -24.94
N TYR A 179 -5.13 28.25 -24.93
CA TYR A 179 -6.52 28.71 -24.99
C TYR A 179 -6.91 29.55 -23.77
N TYR A 180 -6.70 29.03 -22.53
CA TYR A 180 -7.12 29.74 -21.32
C TYR A 180 -6.34 31.06 -21.10
N ASN A 181 -5.07 31.12 -21.49
CA ASN A 181 -4.33 32.38 -21.52
C ASN A 181 -4.95 33.38 -22.49
N LYS A 182 -5.29 32.95 -23.70
CA LYS A 182 -5.91 33.80 -24.73
C LYS A 182 -7.22 34.41 -24.26
N VAL A 183 -8.03 33.66 -23.54
CA VAL A 183 -9.33 34.13 -23.03
C VAL A 183 -9.26 34.79 -21.65
N GLY A 184 -8.06 34.92 -21.06
CA GLY A 184 -7.85 35.59 -19.77
C GLY A 184 -8.27 34.80 -18.55
N ASN A 185 -8.55 33.49 -18.67
CA ASN A 185 -8.82 32.62 -17.51
C ASN A 185 -7.49 32.19 -16.85
N ARG A 186 -6.97 33.06 -15.96
CA ARG A 186 -5.68 32.86 -15.31
C ARG A 186 -5.61 31.66 -14.41
N GLY A 187 -6.73 31.31 -13.73
CA GLY A 187 -6.79 30.11 -12.85
C GLY A 187 -6.61 28.83 -13.66
N ALA A 188 -7.40 28.67 -14.73
CA ALA A 188 -7.27 27.54 -15.65
C ALA A 188 -5.88 27.47 -16.29
N ALA A 189 -5.34 28.61 -16.73
CA ALA A 189 -3.99 28.68 -17.32
C ALA A 189 -2.91 28.25 -16.32
N CYS A 190 -3.00 28.66 -15.05
CA CYS A 190 -2.09 28.25 -13.99
C CYS A 190 -2.07 26.72 -13.82
N LEU A 191 -3.24 26.10 -13.72
CA LEU A 191 -3.37 24.65 -13.55
C LEU A 191 -2.88 23.87 -14.79
N CYS A 192 -3.13 24.38 -16.00
CA CYS A 192 -2.59 23.79 -17.23
C CYS A 192 -1.07 23.93 -17.31
N ALA A 193 -0.51 25.08 -16.91
CA ALA A 193 0.94 25.29 -16.87
C ALA A 193 1.61 24.30 -15.90
N TYR A 194 1.04 24.11 -14.71
CA TYR A 194 1.51 23.10 -13.76
C TYR A 194 1.52 21.70 -14.39
N LYS A 195 0.40 21.27 -14.98
CA LYS A 195 0.31 19.97 -15.64
C LYS A 195 1.29 19.80 -16.79
N LEU A 196 1.53 20.86 -17.54
CA LEU A 196 2.49 20.85 -18.64
C LEU A 196 3.93 20.65 -18.14
N ILE A 197 4.36 21.39 -17.13
CA ILE A 197 5.71 21.23 -16.58
C ILE A 197 5.90 19.90 -15.87
N GLU A 198 4.86 19.34 -15.26
CA GLU A 198 4.89 17.99 -14.68
C GLU A 198 5.25 16.95 -15.76
N LYS A 199 4.69 17.06 -16.97
CA LYS A 199 5.03 16.20 -18.12
C LYS A 199 6.44 16.43 -18.69
N TYR A 200 7.05 17.59 -18.46
CA TYR A 200 8.42 17.88 -18.87
C TYR A 200 9.46 17.60 -17.78
N ARG A 201 9.02 17.10 -16.62
CA ARG A 201 9.94 16.80 -15.53
C ARG A 201 10.95 15.74 -15.97
N GLN A 202 12.22 16.15 -16.04
CA GLN A 202 13.38 15.31 -16.34
C GLN A 202 14.47 15.49 -15.28
N ASP A 203 14.16 16.16 -14.18
CA ASP A 203 15.12 16.58 -13.17
C ASP A 203 15.31 15.46 -12.14
N ASP A 204 16.44 14.76 -12.18
CA ASP A 204 16.85 13.77 -11.17
C ASP A 204 17.56 14.43 -9.98
N VAL A 205 17.76 15.74 -10.01
CA VAL A 205 18.43 16.50 -8.94
C VAL A 205 17.50 16.62 -7.74
N ARG A 206 18.00 16.13 -6.59
CA ARG A 206 17.29 16.18 -5.30
C ARG A 206 17.74 17.35 -4.42
N GLU A 207 18.22 18.41 -5.01
CA GLU A 207 18.66 19.62 -4.30
C GLU A 207 17.81 20.82 -4.74
N VAL A 208 17.20 21.52 -3.77
CA VAL A 208 16.33 22.70 -4.03
C VAL A 208 17.04 23.74 -4.89
N LYS A 209 18.29 24.06 -4.54
CA LYS A 209 19.06 25.13 -5.22
C LYS A 209 19.49 24.81 -6.65
N LYS A 210 19.53 23.53 -7.03
CA LYS A 210 20.04 23.07 -8.32
C LYS A 210 18.95 22.63 -9.29
N SER A 211 17.73 22.36 -8.81
CA SER A 211 16.64 21.86 -9.63
C SER A 211 16.11 22.92 -10.59
N LYS A 212 16.20 22.65 -11.88
CA LYS A 212 15.58 23.48 -12.93
C LYS A 212 14.06 23.37 -12.90
N TYR A 213 13.55 22.20 -12.54
CA TYR A 213 12.13 21.96 -12.37
C TYR A 213 11.57 22.91 -11.30
N LEU A 214 12.20 22.98 -10.14
CA LEU A 214 11.76 23.83 -9.05
C LEU A 214 11.86 25.32 -9.42
N GLN A 215 12.94 25.75 -10.11
CA GLN A 215 13.06 27.11 -10.62
C GLN A 215 11.92 27.49 -11.58
N THR A 216 11.44 26.52 -12.37
CA THR A 216 10.29 26.76 -13.26
C THR A 216 9.00 26.89 -12.44
N ILE A 217 8.80 26.04 -11.40
CA ILE A 217 7.67 26.17 -10.46
C ILE A 217 7.70 27.56 -9.80
N ASP A 218 8.85 28.01 -9.31
CA ASP A 218 8.99 29.31 -8.65
C ASP A 218 8.65 30.47 -9.60
N SER A 219 9.07 30.37 -10.86
CA SER A 219 8.74 31.36 -11.89
C SER A 219 7.23 31.42 -12.13
N LEU A 220 6.54 30.28 -12.18
CA LEU A 220 5.09 30.24 -12.31
C LEU A 220 4.39 30.76 -11.04
N ILE A 221 4.90 30.45 -9.84
CA ILE A 221 4.38 31.02 -8.60
C ILE A 221 4.42 32.56 -8.65
N GLN A 222 5.50 33.15 -9.13
CA GLN A 222 5.61 34.61 -9.27
C GLN A 222 4.57 35.17 -10.24
N VAL A 223 4.31 34.50 -11.37
CA VAL A 223 3.31 34.93 -12.38
C VAL A 223 1.88 34.86 -11.83
N TYR A 224 1.57 33.81 -11.03
CA TYR A 224 0.22 33.51 -10.58
C TYR A 224 -0.01 33.77 -9.09
N GLN A 225 0.91 34.44 -8.38
CA GLN A 225 0.88 34.57 -6.92
C GLN A 225 -0.37 35.23 -6.34
N ASP A 226 -1.13 35.96 -7.14
CA ASP A 226 -2.33 36.71 -6.75
C ASP A 226 -3.64 35.91 -6.87
N ILE A 227 -3.58 34.69 -7.37
CA ILE A 227 -4.76 33.82 -7.53
C ILE A 227 -4.68 32.57 -6.66
N PRO A 228 -5.84 31.98 -6.24
CA PRO A 228 -5.86 30.80 -5.37
C PRO A 228 -5.21 29.56 -5.98
N GLU A 229 -5.30 29.37 -7.30
CA GLU A 229 -4.76 28.22 -8.04
C GLU A 229 -3.22 28.14 -7.95
N ALA A 230 -2.52 29.23 -7.67
CA ALA A 230 -1.09 29.20 -7.37
C ALA A 230 -0.76 28.33 -6.14
N GLY A 231 -1.76 28.06 -5.30
CA GLY A 231 -1.65 27.08 -4.24
C GLY A 231 -1.26 25.69 -4.71
N GLU A 232 -1.63 25.28 -5.92
CA GLU A 232 -1.21 24.00 -6.51
C GLU A 232 0.30 23.95 -6.74
N LEU A 233 0.84 25.05 -7.30
CA LEU A 233 2.28 25.20 -7.52
C LEU A 233 3.04 25.21 -6.19
N ALA A 234 2.47 25.85 -5.16
CA ALA A 234 3.06 25.88 -3.83
C ALA A 234 3.07 24.50 -3.15
N VAL A 235 2.04 23.70 -3.35
CA VAL A 235 2.01 22.31 -2.89
C VAL A 235 3.10 21.48 -3.58
N GLU A 236 3.25 21.63 -4.89
CA GLU A 236 4.29 20.91 -5.66
C GLU A 236 5.71 21.35 -5.27
N HIS A 237 5.94 22.65 -5.06
CA HIS A 237 7.20 23.13 -4.51
C HIS A 237 7.54 22.45 -3.18
N PHE A 238 6.56 22.37 -2.28
CA PHE A 238 6.76 21.73 -0.99
C PHE A 238 7.04 20.22 -1.13
N ARG A 239 6.33 19.51 -2.00
CA ARG A 239 6.58 18.08 -2.29
C ARG A 239 8.03 17.86 -2.75
N PHE A 240 8.54 18.75 -3.59
CA PHE A 240 9.94 18.70 -3.98
C PHE A 240 10.87 18.89 -2.78
N MET A 241 10.62 19.92 -1.95
CA MET A 241 11.40 20.16 -0.73
C MET A 241 11.36 18.98 0.26
N GLU A 242 10.25 18.28 0.35
CA GLU A 242 10.11 17.11 1.24
C GLU A 242 11.12 16.00 0.89
N GLY A 243 11.35 15.78 -0.41
CA GLY A 243 12.32 14.80 -0.93
C GLY A 243 13.74 15.34 -1.14
N ALA A 244 13.97 16.63 -0.94
CA ALA A 244 15.26 17.26 -1.21
C ALA A 244 16.28 17.00 -0.09
N THR A 245 17.55 16.81 -0.49
CA THR A 245 18.66 16.50 0.44
C THR A 245 19.22 17.73 1.16
N ASP A 246 19.01 18.93 0.60
CA ASP A 246 19.50 20.22 1.11
C ASP A 246 18.42 21.06 1.83
N ALA A 247 17.17 20.58 1.90
CA ALA A 247 16.09 21.26 2.59
C ALA A 247 16.00 20.85 4.07
N LYS A 248 16.37 21.74 4.96
CA LYS A 248 16.27 21.50 6.40
C LYS A 248 14.82 21.58 6.89
N PRO A 249 14.46 20.92 8.01
CA PRO A 249 13.12 20.99 8.57
C PRO A 249 12.63 22.41 8.83
N GLN A 250 13.50 23.32 9.30
CA GLN A 250 13.17 24.72 9.51
C GLN A 250 12.81 25.43 8.17
N ASP A 251 13.54 25.16 7.09
CA ASP A 251 13.26 25.73 5.77
C ASP A 251 11.90 25.26 5.25
N LYS A 252 11.61 23.97 5.45
CA LYS A 252 10.30 23.37 5.13
C LYS A 252 9.18 24.04 5.89
N LEU A 253 9.34 24.27 7.19
CA LEU A 253 8.33 24.92 8.03
C LEU A 253 8.13 26.39 7.60
N ASN A 254 9.20 27.12 7.32
CA ASN A 254 9.14 28.51 6.84
C ASN A 254 8.36 28.59 5.53
N TYR A 255 8.64 27.67 4.60
CA TYR A 255 7.92 27.60 3.33
C TYR A 255 6.43 27.26 3.51
N ILE A 256 6.11 26.27 4.36
CA ILE A 256 4.73 25.91 4.68
C ILE A 256 3.96 27.13 5.21
N ASN A 257 4.54 27.84 6.17
CA ASN A 257 3.91 29.02 6.77
C ASN A 257 3.67 30.12 5.73
N TYR A 258 4.63 30.36 4.84
CA TYR A 258 4.50 31.28 3.74
C TYR A 258 3.35 30.87 2.81
N ALA A 259 3.34 29.61 2.34
CA ALA A 259 2.34 29.13 1.40
C ALA A 259 0.91 29.13 2.00
N LEU A 260 0.77 28.71 3.26
CA LEU A 260 -0.52 28.72 3.96
C LEU A 260 -1.06 30.14 4.20
N SER A 261 -0.18 31.11 4.48
CA SER A 261 -0.60 32.50 4.67
C SER A 261 -1.14 33.11 3.36
N ARG A 262 -0.66 32.65 2.22
CA ARG A 262 -0.97 33.23 0.91
C ARG A 262 -2.11 32.50 0.19
N TRP A 263 -2.08 31.16 0.18
CA TRP A 263 -3.02 30.33 -0.57
C TRP A 263 -3.76 29.31 0.31
N GLY A 264 -3.87 29.59 1.60
CA GLY A 264 -4.47 28.66 2.57
C GLY A 264 -5.91 28.22 2.24
N GLY A 265 -6.65 28.97 1.41
CA GLY A 265 -7.98 28.60 0.93
C GLY A 265 -7.99 27.55 -0.20
N TRP A 266 -6.86 27.24 -0.82
CA TRP A 266 -6.80 26.25 -1.88
C TRP A 266 -7.07 24.84 -1.35
N SER A 267 -7.81 24.03 -2.11
CA SER A 267 -8.34 22.74 -1.63
C SER A 267 -7.25 21.76 -1.15
N ARG A 268 -6.09 21.77 -1.82
CA ARG A 268 -4.97 20.85 -1.50
C ARG A 268 -4.00 21.36 -0.44
N MET A 269 -4.20 22.55 0.12
CA MET A 269 -3.38 23.07 1.23
C MET A 269 -3.44 22.26 2.51
N ASN A 270 -4.38 21.32 2.64
CA ASN A 270 -4.40 20.38 3.75
C ASN A 270 -3.13 19.49 3.80
N GLU A 271 -2.48 19.27 2.65
CA GLU A 271 -1.19 18.56 2.60
C GLU A 271 -0.12 19.32 3.41
N LEU A 272 -0.03 20.64 3.19
CA LEU A 272 0.89 21.50 3.93
C LEU A 272 0.51 21.60 5.41
N ARG A 273 -0.78 21.68 5.75
CA ARG A 273 -1.22 21.67 7.15
C ARG A 273 -0.82 20.38 7.86
N ASN A 274 -0.99 19.24 7.19
CA ASN A 274 -0.57 17.96 7.74
C ASN A 274 0.96 17.88 7.89
N ALA A 275 1.71 18.41 6.93
CA ALA A 275 3.16 18.49 7.01
C ALA A 275 3.62 19.43 8.14
N GLN A 276 2.99 20.60 8.29
CA GLN A 276 3.21 21.51 9.41
C GLN A 276 3.03 20.79 10.76
N LYS A 277 1.91 20.11 10.90
CA LYS A 277 1.60 19.33 12.10
C LYS A 277 2.67 18.26 12.35
N ARG A 278 3.04 17.47 11.32
CA ARG A 278 4.10 16.47 11.44
C ARG A 278 5.45 17.08 11.89
N LEU A 279 5.80 18.27 11.42
CA LEU A 279 7.06 18.93 11.80
C LEU A 279 7.02 19.51 13.21
N THR A 280 5.91 20.14 13.59
CA THR A 280 5.81 20.91 14.84
C THR A 280 5.34 20.08 16.04
N GLU A 281 4.61 18.98 15.82
CA GLU A 281 4.18 18.13 16.92
C GLU A 281 5.37 17.45 17.61
N PRO A 282 5.50 17.61 18.93
CA PRO A 282 6.47 16.86 19.69
C PRO A 282 6.12 15.37 19.68
N MET A 283 7.13 14.52 19.51
CA MET A 283 6.93 13.07 19.48
C MET A 283 8.17 12.33 19.94
N PHE A 284 7.96 11.14 20.48
CA PHE A 284 8.98 10.11 20.56
C PHE A 284 8.40 8.76 20.15
N ARG A 285 9.28 7.86 19.73
CA ARG A 285 8.91 6.49 19.34
C ARG A 285 10.01 5.53 19.78
N VAL A 286 9.59 4.50 20.49
CA VAL A 286 10.44 3.35 20.84
C VAL A 286 10.39 2.34 19.68
N LYS A 287 11.55 1.89 19.21
CA LYS A 287 11.70 0.92 18.12
C LYS A 287 12.63 -0.21 18.51
N ASP A 288 12.52 -1.31 17.81
CA ASP A 288 13.42 -2.47 17.91
C ASP A 288 13.56 -3.02 19.33
N MET A 289 12.44 -2.99 20.08
CA MET A 289 12.39 -3.55 21.42
C MET A 289 12.45 -5.06 21.37
N PRO A 290 13.49 -5.72 21.91
CA PRO A 290 13.57 -7.16 21.98
C PRO A 290 12.51 -7.70 22.94
N GLN A 291 11.84 -8.78 22.53
CA GLN A 291 10.86 -9.42 23.42
C GLN A 291 11.53 -10.27 24.50
N VAL A 292 12.66 -10.90 24.18
CA VAL A 292 13.41 -11.77 25.10
C VAL A 292 14.89 -11.45 25.00
N LEU A 293 15.54 -11.34 26.14
CA LEU A 293 16.99 -11.26 26.29
C LEU A 293 17.49 -12.52 27.00
N ARG A 294 18.72 -12.92 26.69
CA ARG A 294 19.44 -13.95 27.47
C ARG A 294 20.00 -13.33 28.74
N PRO A 295 20.25 -14.12 29.78
CA PRO A 295 20.98 -13.64 30.95
C PRO A 295 22.35 -13.06 30.55
N GLY A 296 22.61 -11.83 31.00
CA GLY A 296 23.85 -11.10 30.65
C GLY A 296 23.83 -10.39 29.31
N GLU A 297 22.84 -10.64 28.46
CA GLU A 297 22.72 -9.98 27.16
C GLU A 297 22.36 -8.50 27.32
N LYS A 298 22.96 -7.67 26.48
CA LYS A 298 22.66 -6.26 26.32
C LYS A 298 22.05 -6.02 24.96
N ALA A 299 20.99 -5.25 24.92
CA ALA A 299 20.35 -4.84 23.67
C ALA A 299 20.23 -3.32 23.60
N TRP A 300 20.22 -2.81 22.37
CA TRP A 300 20.05 -1.39 22.10
C TRP A 300 18.64 -1.16 21.54
N VAL A 301 17.84 -0.43 22.31
CA VAL A 301 16.50 0.00 21.91
C VAL A 301 16.62 1.37 21.27
N GLN A 302 16.10 1.51 20.06
CA GLN A 302 16.16 2.78 19.33
C GLN A 302 15.06 3.73 19.77
N LEU A 303 15.39 5.01 19.82
CA LEU A 303 14.47 6.11 20.10
C LEU A 303 14.52 7.12 18.95
N ASP A 304 13.38 7.38 18.33
CA ASP A 304 13.22 8.55 17.48
C ASP A 304 12.55 9.65 18.30
N VAL A 305 13.15 10.83 18.36
CA VAL A 305 12.68 11.94 19.21
C VAL A 305 12.66 13.23 18.41
N ARG A 306 11.59 14.01 18.53
CA ARG A 306 11.47 15.32 17.91
C ARG A 306 10.70 16.29 18.80
N ASN A 307 11.17 17.54 18.86
CA ASN A 307 10.55 18.65 19.59
C ASN A 307 10.30 18.35 21.09
N LEU A 308 11.15 17.53 21.68
CA LEU A 308 11.13 17.21 23.12
C LEU A 308 12.48 17.53 23.73
N GLN A 309 12.47 17.97 24.97
CA GLN A 309 13.68 18.29 25.71
C GLN A 309 14.16 17.14 26.59
N ASN A 310 13.24 16.40 27.19
CA ASN A 310 13.59 15.31 28.09
C ASN A 310 12.70 14.08 27.89
N LEU A 311 13.31 12.90 27.95
CA LEU A 311 12.62 11.63 28.15
C LEU A 311 13.07 11.01 29.46
N LYS A 312 12.13 10.47 30.23
CA LYS A 312 12.38 9.63 31.39
C LYS A 312 12.08 8.19 31.02
N ILE A 313 13.01 7.30 31.31
CA ILE A 313 12.92 5.88 31.06
C ILE A 313 12.97 5.16 32.40
N SER A 314 11.98 4.29 32.64
CA SER A 314 11.98 3.41 33.83
C SER A 314 11.88 1.95 33.36
N ILE A 315 12.64 1.09 34.03
CA ILE A 315 12.59 -0.36 33.85
C ILE A 315 12.27 -0.98 35.20
N SER A 316 11.16 -1.71 35.27
CA SER A 316 10.68 -2.34 36.49
C SER A 316 10.49 -3.83 36.31
N ARG A 317 10.95 -4.64 37.26
CA ARG A 317 10.68 -6.08 37.28
C ARG A 317 9.25 -6.33 37.71
N LEU A 318 8.58 -7.25 37.04
CA LEU A 318 7.20 -7.67 37.31
C LEU A 318 7.14 -9.09 37.88
N ASN A 319 6.21 -9.33 38.79
CA ASN A 319 5.87 -10.66 39.26
C ASN A 319 4.78 -11.26 38.37
N ILE A 320 5.13 -11.56 37.12
CA ILE A 320 4.32 -12.24 36.12
C ILE A 320 5.17 -13.27 35.38
N THR A 321 4.52 -14.15 34.65
CA THR A 321 5.14 -15.13 33.73
C THR A 321 4.76 -14.80 32.28
N ALA A 322 5.43 -15.42 31.32
CA ALA A 322 5.23 -15.17 29.89
C ALA A 322 4.10 -16.02 29.25
N ASP A 323 3.27 -16.63 30.06
CA ASP A 323 2.15 -17.49 29.64
C ASP A 323 0.89 -16.71 29.19
N ASN A 324 0.90 -15.39 29.35
CA ASN A 324 -0.16 -14.49 28.90
C ASN A 324 0.43 -13.35 28.05
N ASP A 325 -0.31 -12.97 27.01
CA ASP A 325 0.03 -11.84 26.17
C ASP A 325 -0.59 -10.56 26.75
N TYR A 326 0.23 -9.80 27.49
CA TYR A 326 -0.20 -8.55 28.12
C TYR A 326 0.10 -7.37 27.17
N ASN A 327 -0.93 -6.57 26.85
CA ASN A 327 -0.74 -5.31 26.16
C ASN A 327 -0.49 -4.19 27.19
N ALA A 328 0.77 -3.84 27.42
CA ALA A 328 1.15 -2.79 28.36
C ALA A 328 0.73 -1.37 27.93
N GLN A 329 0.34 -1.16 26.68
CA GLN A 329 -0.21 0.12 26.20
C GLN A 329 -1.67 0.31 26.63
N ASP A 330 -2.40 -0.80 26.91
CA ASP A 330 -3.76 -0.73 27.43
C ASP A 330 -3.74 -0.26 28.89
N GLU A 331 -4.46 0.80 29.21
CA GLU A 331 -4.43 1.43 30.52
C GLU A 331 -4.92 0.52 31.65
N ALA A 332 -5.91 -0.35 31.38
CA ALA A 332 -6.40 -1.29 32.39
C ALA A 332 -5.36 -2.38 32.69
N THR A 333 -4.73 -2.91 31.64
CA THR A 333 -3.63 -3.87 31.73
C THR A 333 -2.44 -3.25 32.46
N TYR A 334 -2.05 -2.03 32.09
CA TYR A 334 -0.97 -1.31 32.76
C TYR A 334 -1.21 -1.14 34.26
N LYS A 335 -2.40 -0.69 34.68
CA LYS A 335 -2.76 -0.58 36.10
C LYS A 335 -2.68 -1.92 36.84
N MET A 336 -3.02 -3.00 36.17
CA MET A 336 -2.87 -4.35 36.73
C MET A 336 -1.38 -4.73 36.85
N LEU A 337 -0.57 -4.44 35.84
CA LEU A 337 0.87 -4.72 35.84
C LEU A 337 1.60 -3.91 36.94
N LEU A 338 1.25 -2.65 37.15
CA LEU A 338 1.81 -1.83 38.23
C LEU A 338 1.66 -2.46 39.60
N LYS A 339 0.52 -3.11 39.90
CA LYS A 339 0.30 -3.83 41.16
C LYS A 339 1.20 -5.07 41.32
N LYS A 340 1.81 -5.52 40.22
CA LYS A 340 2.74 -6.64 40.18
C LYS A 340 4.21 -6.25 40.11
N THR A 341 4.50 -4.95 40.15
CA THR A 341 5.87 -4.42 40.15
C THR A 341 6.60 -4.81 41.45
N THR A 342 7.83 -5.26 41.33
CA THR A 342 8.70 -5.56 42.46
C THR A 342 9.73 -4.42 42.65
N LYS A 343 10.07 -4.12 43.87
CA LYS A 343 11.10 -3.08 44.18
C LYS A 343 12.53 -3.51 43.81
N LEU A 344 12.74 -4.79 43.57
CA LEU A 344 14.02 -5.34 43.13
C LEU A 344 14.20 -5.09 41.62
N HIS A 345 15.37 -4.57 41.23
CA HIS A 345 15.75 -4.27 39.86
C HIS A 345 14.93 -3.19 39.17
N GLN A 346 14.74 -2.08 39.84
CA GLN A 346 14.23 -0.87 39.23
C GLN A 346 15.43 -0.03 38.75
N LYS A 347 15.39 0.39 37.49
CA LYS A 347 16.39 1.28 36.90
C LYS A 347 15.67 2.47 36.27
N ASP A 348 15.97 3.66 36.77
CA ASP A 348 15.45 4.90 36.21
C ASP A 348 16.61 5.72 35.64
N PHE A 349 16.43 6.29 34.46
CA PHE A 349 17.37 7.20 33.84
C PHE A 349 16.65 8.16 32.89
N SER A 350 17.34 9.23 32.51
CA SER A 350 16.80 10.24 31.60
C SER A 350 17.67 10.44 30.38
N ARG A 351 17.07 10.94 29.31
CA ARG A 351 17.74 11.44 28.11
C ARG A 351 17.40 12.91 27.95
N ASN A 352 18.40 13.69 27.61
CA ASN A 352 18.28 15.14 27.44
C ASN A 352 18.64 15.51 25.99
N TYR A 353 17.80 16.33 25.37
CA TYR A 353 17.92 16.76 23.98
C TYR A 353 18.04 18.28 23.82
N TYR A 354 18.39 18.99 24.88
CA TYR A 354 18.62 20.44 24.83
C TYR A 354 19.68 20.81 23.79
N GLY A 355 19.44 21.90 23.06
CA GLY A 355 20.36 22.40 22.04
C GLY A 355 20.38 21.57 20.73
N ARG A 356 19.48 20.61 20.57
CA ARG A 356 19.27 19.96 19.26
C ARG A 356 18.50 20.91 18.34
N PRO A 357 18.73 20.80 16.99
CA PRO A 357 17.98 21.61 16.03
C PRO A 357 16.48 21.38 16.15
N ASP A 358 15.70 22.47 16.08
CA ASP A 358 14.25 22.41 16.09
C ASP A 358 13.73 21.63 14.87
N TYR A 359 12.67 20.89 15.07
CA TYR A 359 11.95 20.08 14.05
C TYR A 359 12.75 18.94 13.44
N GLU A 360 14.00 18.75 13.79
CA GLU A 360 14.78 17.59 13.36
C GLU A 360 14.43 16.34 14.21
N GLU A 361 14.35 15.19 13.53
CA GLU A 361 14.22 13.92 14.21
C GLU A 361 15.59 13.45 14.69
N VAL A 362 15.76 13.37 16.01
CA VAL A 362 16.96 12.85 16.64
C VAL A 362 16.81 11.35 16.81
N LYS A 363 17.76 10.61 16.25
CA LYS A 363 17.90 9.16 16.49
C LYS A 363 18.83 8.95 17.65
N ASP A 364 18.33 8.30 18.69
CA ASP A 364 19.07 7.94 19.90
C ASP A 364 18.88 6.44 20.19
N SER A 365 19.62 5.92 21.14
CA SER A 365 19.45 4.54 21.59
C SER A 365 19.73 4.42 23.08
N ILE A 366 19.06 3.46 23.70
CA ILE A 366 19.25 3.13 25.10
C ILE A 366 19.66 1.67 25.25
N GLU A 367 20.62 1.41 26.11
CA GLU A 367 21.05 0.06 26.47
C GLU A 367 20.11 -0.50 27.54
N ILE A 368 19.53 -1.65 27.26
CA ILE A 368 18.75 -2.44 28.22
C ILE A 368 19.40 -3.82 28.43
N GLY A 369 19.00 -4.53 29.47
CA GLY A 369 19.52 -5.87 29.78
C GLY A 369 20.76 -5.81 30.66
N GLY A 370 21.78 -6.58 30.31
CA GLY A 370 22.98 -6.77 31.13
C GLY A 370 22.73 -7.72 32.30
N ASN A 371 22.98 -7.28 33.53
CA ASN A 371 22.86 -8.13 34.73
C ASN A 371 21.42 -8.28 35.24
N LEU A 372 20.42 -8.24 34.37
CA LEU A 372 19.04 -8.50 34.77
C LEU A 372 18.84 -10.01 35.01
N PRO A 373 18.28 -10.41 36.19
CA PRO A 373 17.93 -11.82 36.43
C PRO A 373 16.76 -12.28 35.57
N LEU A 374 16.58 -13.60 35.51
CA LEU A 374 15.40 -14.20 34.86
C LEU A 374 14.12 -13.54 35.37
N GLY A 375 13.25 -13.12 34.47
CA GLY A 375 12.03 -12.44 34.85
C GLY A 375 11.32 -11.71 33.71
N ALA A 376 10.20 -11.10 34.09
CA ALA A 376 9.45 -10.20 33.23
C ALA A 376 9.75 -8.75 33.63
N TYR A 377 9.86 -7.88 32.64
CA TYR A 377 10.20 -6.49 32.83
C TYR A 377 9.27 -5.58 32.04
N LEU A 378 8.91 -4.45 32.64
CA LEU A 378 8.20 -3.36 32.00
C LEU A 378 9.17 -2.20 31.78
N MET A 379 9.36 -1.79 30.55
CA MET A 379 9.98 -0.51 30.23
C MET A 379 8.89 0.51 29.95
N GLU A 380 8.96 1.65 30.60
CA GLU A 380 8.09 2.79 30.35
C GLU A 380 8.94 4.00 29.98
N VAL A 381 8.57 4.66 28.87
CA VAL A 381 9.18 5.90 28.42
C VAL A 381 8.14 7.00 28.50
N THR A 382 8.46 8.08 29.18
CA THR A 382 7.62 9.28 29.32
C THR A 382 8.40 10.51 28.90
N SER A 383 7.70 11.55 28.47
CA SER A 383 8.29 12.87 28.19
C SER A 383 7.87 13.90 29.22
N ASP A 384 8.56 15.03 29.22
CA ASP A 384 8.16 16.24 29.94
C ASP A 384 6.89 16.91 29.37
N ASN A 385 6.48 16.52 28.17
CA ASN A 385 5.23 16.96 27.57
C ASN A 385 4.08 16.02 27.94
N THR A 386 3.21 16.46 28.83
CA THR A 386 2.06 15.68 29.34
C THR A 386 0.98 15.37 28.26
N GLY A 387 1.03 16.05 27.11
CA GLY A 387 0.14 15.77 25.97
C GLY A 387 0.52 14.52 25.18
N ILE A 388 1.70 13.93 25.45
CA ILE A 388 2.17 12.73 24.77
C ILE A 388 1.98 11.52 25.67
N ALA A 389 1.28 10.52 25.15
CA ALA A 389 1.07 9.28 25.88
C ALA A 389 2.39 8.55 26.14
N PRO A 390 2.57 7.95 27.33
CA PRO A 390 3.70 7.07 27.62
C PRO A 390 3.76 5.90 26.63
N GLN A 391 4.99 5.47 26.30
CA GLN A 391 5.19 4.22 25.58
C GLN A 391 5.70 3.16 26.54
N ARG A 392 5.07 2.01 26.52
CA ARG A 392 5.27 0.92 27.48
C ARG A 392 5.50 -0.37 26.75
N GLU A 393 6.61 -1.03 27.04
CA GLU A 393 6.97 -2.28 26.41
C GLU A 393 7.30 -3.34 27.45
N LEU A 394 6.79 -4.54 27.24
CA LEU A 394 7.16 -5.72 28.03
C LEU A 394 8.30 -6.46 27.35
N PHE A 395 9.28 -6.83 28.13
CA PHE A 395 10.33 -7.76 27.71
C PHE A 395 10.64 -8.77 28.81
N TYR A 396 11.30 -9.83 28.41
CA TYR A 396 11.60 -10.93 29.32
C TYR A 396 13.09 -11.22 29.31
N VAL A 397 13.59 -11.74 30.41
CA VAL A 397 14.92 -12.36 30.48
C VAL A 397 14.72 -13.83 30.71
N SER A 398 15.13 -14.66 29.76
CA SER A 398 14.97 -16.11 29.78
C SER A 398 16.20 -16.80 29.19
N ASN A 399 16.52 -17.95 29.75
CA ASN A 399 17.62 -18.79 29.25
C ASN A 399 17.11 -20.03 28.48
N LEU A 400 15.88 -19.98 27.98
CA LEU A 400 15.27 -21.06 27.22
C LEU A 400 15.17 -20.70 25.74
N ALA A 401 15.53 -21.63 24.88
CA ALA A 401 15.25 -21.59 23.46
C ALA A 401 14.65 -22.93 23.00
N VAL A 402 13.83 -22.88 21.95
CA VAL A 402 13.28 -24.09 21.33
C VAL A 402 13.61 -24.11 19.85
N MET A 403 14.11 -25.23 19.38
CA MET A 403 14.24 -25.55 17.96
C MET A 403 13.12 -26.50 17.60
N ILE A 404 12.45 -26.24 16.47
CA ILE A 404 11.34 -27.05 16.00
C ILE A 404 11.66 -27.58 14.62
N GLN A 405 11.60 -28.88 14.47
CA GLN A 405 11.87 -29.58 13.22
C GLN A 405 10.64 -30.37 12.81
N GLN A 406 10.15 -30.16 11.60
CA GLN A 406 9.13 -31.01 11.01
C GLN A 406 9.76 -32.32 10.55
N LEU A 407 9.16 -33.44 10.95
CA LEU A 407 9.59 -34.78 10.60
C LEU A 407 8.76 -35.34 9.41
N PRO A 408 9.29 -36.34 8.70
CA PRO A 408 8.63 -36.95 7.54
C PRO A 408 7.28 -37.61 7.84
N ASP A 409 7.11 -38.10 9.07
CA ASP A 409 5.92 -38.82 9.54
C ASP A 409 4.81 -37.89 10.07
N ASP A 410 4.80 -36.64 9.64
CA ASP A 410 3.83 -35.62 10.05
C ASP A 410 3.86 -35.28 11.55
N ARG A 411 5.03 -35.43 12.16
CA ARG A 411 5.32 -34.99 13.54
C ARG A 411 6.25 -33.78 13.55
N HIS A 412 6.23 -33.06 14.67
CA HIS A 412 7.28 -32.10 15.01
C HIS A 412 8.15 -32.66 16.13
N ARG A 413 9.46 -32.47 16.00
CA ARG A 413 10.46 -32.62 17.04
C ARG A 413 10.73 -31.25 17.64
N TYR A 414 10.60 -31.15 18.93
CA TYR A 414 10.90 -29.95 19.72
C TYR A 414 12.15 -30.24 20.52
N VAL A 415 13.17 -29.37 20.40
CA VAL A 415 14.40 -29.47 21.18
C VAL A 415 14.52 -28.21 22.02
N VAL A 416 14.40 -28.34 23.33
CA VAL A 416 14.56 -27.23 24.27
C VAL A 416 16.00 -27.21 24.77
N VAL A 417 16.64 -26.06 24.59
CA VAL A 417 18.05 -25.86 24.98
C VAL A 417 18.20 -24.61 25.86
N ASN A 418 19.26 -24.59 26.61
CA ASN A 418 19.77 -23.41 27.25
C ASN A 418 20.23 -22.41 26.16
N ALA A 419 19.65 -21.22 26.16
CA ALA A 419 19.86 -20.21 25.11
C ALA A 419 21.28 -19.63 25.12
N THR A 420 22.04 -19.78 26.22
CA THR A 420 23.40 -19.25 26.35
C THR A 420 24.47 -20.19 25.83
N ASP A 421 24.36 -21.49 26.13
CA ASP A 421 25.39 -22.48 25.83
C ASP A 421 24.94 -23.64 24.89
N GLY A 422 23.65 -23.65 24.54
CA GLY A 422 23.06 -24.65 23.66
C GLY A 422 22.86 -26.02 24.27
N GLN A 423 23.13 -26.21 25.58
CA GLN A 423 22.95 -27.51 26.24
C GLN A 423 21.47 -27.91 26.29
N PRO A 424 21.15 -29.17 26.03
CA PRO A 424 19.78 -29.66 26.09
C PRO A 424 19.21 -29.58 27.52
N ILE A 425 17.93 -29.26 27.63
CA ILE A 425 17.24 -29.15 28.92
C ILE A 425 16.24 -30.29 29.07
N ALA A 426 16.57 -31.27 29.93
CA ALA A 426 15.66 -32.31 30.32
C ALA A 426 14.55 -31.79 31.24
N GLY A 427 13.35 -32.36 31.13
CA GLY A 427 12.22 -31.99 31.98
C GLY A 427 11.60 -30.61 31.70
N ALA A 428 11.99 -29.95 30.61
CA ALA A 428 11.32 -28.72 30.19
C ALA A 428 9.88 -29.03 29.76
N LYS A 429 8.97 -28.13 30.09
CA LYS A 429 7.56 -28.22 29.73
C LYS A 429 7.30 -27.45 28.44
N ILE A 430 6.59 -28.08 27.52
CA ILE A 430 6.15 -27.49 26.26
C ILE A 430 4.62 -27.56 26.24
N GLU A 431 3.97 -26.43 26.06
CA GLU A 431 2.52 -26.36 25.87
C GLU A 431 2.22 -25.88 24.45
N LEU A 432 1.47 -26.67 23.68
CA LEU A 432 0.99 -26.37 22.35
C LEU A 432 -0.46 -25.93 22.46
N TYR A 433 -0.79 -24.71 21.97
CA TYR A 433 -2.13 -24.18 22.12
C TYR A 433 -2.51 -23.20 21.00
N ASP A 434 -3.82 -23.15 20.70
CA ASP A 434 -4.44 -22.09 19.92
C ASP A 434 -5.03 -21.02 20.83
N GLN A 435 -4.89 -19.78 20.42
CA GLN A 435 -5.56 -18.67 21.06
C GLN A 435 -6.37 -17.92 19.98
N TRP A 436 -7.70 -17.94 20.13
CA TRP A 436 -8.60 -17.20 19.25
C TRP A 436 -9.03 -15.91 19.91
N TYR A 437 -8.73 -14.81 19.24
CA TYR A 437 -9.31 -13.50 19.59
C TYR A 437 -10.73 -13.45 19.03
N GLY A 438 -11.74 -13.58 19.87
CA GLY A 438 -13.14 -13.47 19.45
C GLY A 438 -13.42 -12.06 18.89
N PHE A 439 -14.22 -11.98 17.83
CA PHE A 439 -14.62 -10.75 17.16
C PHE A 439 -15.24 -9.69 18.10
N ASN A 440 -15.64 -10.07 19.30
CA ASN A 440 -16.25 -9.25 20.35
C ASN A 440 -15.37 -9.04 21.59
N MET A 441 -14.08 -9.29 21.54
CA MET A 441 -13.06 -9.02 22.61
C MET A 441 -13.43 -9.46 24.05
N LYS A 442 -14.44 -10.30 24.27
CA LYS A 442 -14.94 -10.58 25.61
C LYS A 442 -14.47 -11.89 26.26
N LYS A 443 -13.82 -12.80 25.54
CA LYS A 443 -13.11 -13.97 26.12
C LYS A 443 -12.13 -14.54 25.10
N ASP A 444 -10.85 -14.42 25.40
CA ASP A 444 -9.80 -15.20 24.76
C ASP A 444 -10.00 -16.66 25.13
N LYS A 445 -10.30 -17.49 24.14
CA LYS A 445 -10.39 -18.93 24.36
C LYS A 445 -9.07 -19.57 23.99
N ARG A 446 -8.30 -19.96 25.01
CA ARG A 446 -7.10 -20.78 24.83
C ARG A 446 -7.51 -22.25 24.74
N THR A 447 -7.15 -22.90 23.65
CA THR A 447 -7.35 -24.34 23.45
C THR A 447 -5.98 -25.01 23.46
N VAL A 448 -5.73 -25.85 24.47
CA VAL A 448 -4.47 -26.60 24.60
C VAL A 448 -4.57 -27.89 23.80
N HIS A 449 -3.65 -28.09 22.85
CA HIS A 449 -3.55 -29.29 22.04
C HIS A 449 -2.72 -30.37 22.72
N ALA A 450 -1.61 -29.99 23.37
CA ALA A 450 -0.75 -30.91 24.08
C ALA A 450 0.06 -30.24 25.19
N ARG A 451 0.45 -31.03 26.20
CA ARG A 451 1.47 -30.71 27.18
C ARG A 451 2.53 -31.79 27.12
N LEU A 452 3.74 -31.41 26.80
CA LEU A 452 4.87 -32.32 26.61
C LEU A 452 5.93 -32.02 27.65
N THR A 453 6.79 -32.99 27.91
CA THR A 453 7.98 -32.86 28.74
C THR A 453 9.17 -33.39 27.95
N THR A 454 10.26 -32.66 27.93
CA THR A 454 11.47 -33.08 27.21
C THR A 454 12.19 -34.21 27.95
N ASP A 455 12.79 -35.13 27.17
CA ASP A 455 13.66 -36.21 27.62
C ASP A 455 15.06 -35.73 28.01
N GLU A 456 15.97 -36.70 28.25
CA GLU A 456 17.36 -36.41 28.61
C GLU A 456 18.14 -35.63 27.56
N ASN A 457 17.73 -35.70 26.29
CA ASN A 457 18.31 -34.97 25.16
C ASN A 457 17.63 -33.62 24.93
N GLY A 458 16.72 -33.20 25.80
CA GLY A 458 15.93 -31.99 25.65
C GLY A 458 14.84 -32.10 24.59
N GLU A 459 14.46 -33.32 24.18
CA GLU A 459 13.57 -33.58 23.06
C GLU A 459 12.16 -33.94 23.47
N ALA A 460 11.19 -33.52 22.69
CA ALA A 460 9.82 -33.96 22.75
C ALA A 460 9.22 -34.02 21.34
N TYR A 461 8.22 -34.91 21.19
CA TYR A 461 7.63 -35.14 19.87
C TYR A 461 6.10 -35.04 19.94
N PHE A 462 5.49 -34.44 18.95
CA PHE A 462 4.05 -34.39 18.80
C PHE A 462 3.64 -34.31 17.33
N LYS A 463 2.40 -34.71 17.05
CA LYS A 463 1.83 -34.58 15.70
C LYS A 463 1.82 -33.11 15.27
N ASN A 464 1.84 -32.88 13.96
CA ASN A 464 1.75 -31.55 13.39
C ASN A 464 0.39 -30.91 13.75
N VAL A 465 0.45 -29.77 14.45
CA VAL A 465 -0.71 -28.95 14.84
C VAL A 465 -0.40 -27.49 14.58
N ASP A 466 -1.44 -26.74 14.23
CA ASP A 466 -1.34 -25.27 14.24
C ASP A 466 -1.29 -24.78 15.69
N GLY A 467 -0.61 -23.70 15.94
CA GLY A 467 -0.71 -23.02 17.23
C GLY A 467 0.59 -22.44 17.77
N ASN A 468 0.49 -21.90 18.96
CA ASN A 468 1.61 -21.30 19.68
C ASN A 468 2.37 -22.36 20.49
N VAL A 469 3.67 -22.15 20.66
CA VAL A 469 4.55 -23.01 21.43
C VAL A 469 5.06 -22.25 22.65
N LEU A 470 4.60 -22.62 23.85
CA LEU A 470 5.08 -22.06 25.10
C LEU A 470 6.02 -23.06 25.77
N ILE A 471 7.24 -22.61 26.11
CA ILE A 471 8.23 -23.41 26.81
C ILE A 471 8.47 -22.86 28.23
N SER A 472 8.73 -23.74 29.18
CA SER A 472 9.04 -23.35 30.56
C SER A 472 9.78 -24.45 31.32
N THR A 473 10.46 -24.02 32.38
CA THR A 473 10.98 -24.89 33.45
C THR A 473 10.42 -24.44 34.80
N ASN A 474 10.78 -25.15 35.87
CA ASN A 474 10.39 -24.71 37.23
C ASN A 474 10.95 -23.31 37.57
N ASN A 475 12.14 -22.99 37.08
CA ASN A 475 12.87 -21.77 37.43
C ASN A 475 12.78 -20.68 36.33
N ASP A 476 12.38 -21.04 35.11
CA ASP A 476 12.28 -20.12 33.99
C ASP A 476 10.93 -20.28 33.29
N LYS A 477 10.08 -19.25 33.39
CA LYS A 477 8.74 -19.16 32.79
C LYS A 477 8.60 -17.86 31.99
N PHE A 478 9.71 -17.41 31.42
CA PHE A 478 9.83 -16.07 30.86
C PHE A 478 10.08 -16.06 29.33
N THR A 479 9.92 -17.21 28.67
CA THR A 479 9.93 -17.26 27.20
C THR A 479 8.51 -17.13 26.68
N PRO A 480 8.12 -15.98 26.07
CA PRO A 480 6.78 -15.82 25.51
C PRO A 480 6.59 -16.68 24.27
N ALA A 481 5.38 -17.19 24.09
CA ALA A 481 5.01 -17.94 22.88
C ALA A 481 4.85 -17.04 21.64
N LYS A 482 4.75 -15.74 21.83
CA LYS A 482 4.62 -14.76 20.74
C LYS A 482 5.85 -14.81 19.83
N GLY A 483 5.62 -15.10 18.55
CA GLY A 483 6.69 -15.29 17.56
C GLY A 483 7.08 -16.75 17.32
N ILE A 484 6.59 -17.71 18.10
CA ILE A 484 6.75 -19.13 17.84
C ILE A 484 5.37 -19.72 17.52
N TYR A 485 4.90 -19.45 16.30
CA TYR A 485 3.64 -19.97 15.80
C TYR A 485 3.89 -21.01 14.73
N LEU A 486 3.32 -22.19 14.92
CA LEU A 486 3.33 -23.26 13.93
C LEU A 486 2.10 -23.10 13.02
N SER A 487 2.34 -22.97 11.74
CA SER A 487 1.27 -23.01 10.73
C SER A 487 1.32 -24.34 10.01
N ARG A 488 0.21 -25.06 10.07
CA ARG A 488 0.03 -26.24 9.23
C ARG A 488 -0.11 -25.77 7.79
N ASP A 489 0.80 -26.21 6.94
CA ASP A 489 0.79 -25.85 5.53
C ASP A 489 -0.36 -26.55 4.80
N ARG A 490 -1.56 -25.93 4.84
CA ARG A 490 -2.78 -26.47 4.24
C ARG A 490 -2.83 -26.28 2.71
N TYR A 491 -1.95 -25.46 2.17
CA TYR A 491 -1.98 -25.06 0.76
C TYR A 491 -1.14 -25.96 -0.15
N TYR A 492 -0.26 -26.76 0.42
CA TYR A 492 0.48 -27.76 -0.32
C TYR A 492 -0.01 -29.15 0.07
N GLU A 493 -1.05 -29.65 -0.58
CA GLU A 493 -1.18 -31.09 -0.76
C GLU A 493 0.11 -31.55 -1.45
N LYS A 494 1.09 -31.97 -0.65
CA LYS A 494 2.31 -32.57 -1.17
C LYS A 494 1.88 -33.76 -1.99
N LYS A 495 2.04 -33.68 -3.31
CA LYS A 495 1.91 -34.84 -4.18
C LYS A 495 2.76 -35.94 -3.58
N ASP A 496 2.21 -37.12 -3.44
CA ASP A 496 2.85 -38.24 -2.73
C ASP A 496 4.23 -38.62 -3.27
N ASN A 497 4.55 -38.22 -4.51
CA ASN A 497 5.86 -38.36 -5.13
C ASN A 497 6.15 -37.13 -6.01
N GLU A 498 7.13 -36.35 -5.67
CA GLU A 498 7.63 -35.25 -6.47
C GLU A 498 9.00 -35.60 -7.04
N THR A 499 9.14 -35.60 -8.36
CA THR A 499 10.44 -35.76 -9.01
C THR A 499 11.12 -34.41 -9.06
N LYS A 500 12.30 -34.32 -8.44
CA LYS A 500 13.15 -33.13 -8.45
C LYS A 500 14.37 -33.35 -9.29
N TYR A 501 14.89 -32.24 -9.82
CA TYR A 501 16.08 -32.23 -10.64
C TYR A 501 17.05 -31.20 -10.07
N GLN A 502 18.29 -31.57 -9.99
CA GLN A 502 19.36 -30.64 -9.65
C GLN A 502 20.38 -30.63 -10.80
N VAL A 503 20.57 -29.46 -11.39
CA VAL A 503 21.43 -29.28 -12.56
C VAL A 503 22.73 -28.65 -12.13
N TYR A 504 23.85 -29.18 -12.57
CA TYR A 504 25.19 -28.67 -12.34
C TYR A 504 25.87 -28.41 -13.66
N THR A 505 26.64 -27.34 -13.72
CA THR A 505 27.54 -27.07 -14.84
C THR A 505 29.01 -27.19 -14.36
N ASP A 506 29.91 -27.51 -15.29
CA ASP A 506 31.33 -27.61 -14.97
C ASP A 506 31.99 -26.29 -14.56
N ARG A 507 31.31 -25.15 -14.83
CA ARG A 507 31.77 -23.80 -14.45
C ARG A 507 30.56 -22.91 -14.12
N ALA A 508 30.80 -21.89 -13.34
CA ALA A 508 29.80 -20.86 -13.02
C ALA A 508 29.65 -19.79 -14.12
N LEU A 509 30.68 -19.58 -14.94
CA LEU A 509 30.72 -18.56 -15.99
C LEU A 509 31.36 -19.12 -17.27
N TYR A 510 30.82 -18.75 -18.41
CA TYR A 510 31.33 -19.14 -19.74
C TYR A 510 31.48 -17.91 -20.63
N ARG A 511 32.49 -17.93 -21.49
CA ARG A 511 32.62 -16.94 -22.58
C ARG A 511 31.83 -17.41 -23.80
N PRO A 512 31.37 -16.50 -24.67
CA PRO A 512 30.76 -16.87 -25.92
C PRO A 512 31.61 -17.87 -26.72
N GLY A 513 30.98 -18.94 -27.23
CA GLY A 513 31.66 -19.99 -27.99
C GLY A 513 32.30 -21.11 -27.16
N GLN A 514 32.28 -21.04 -25.82
CA GLN A 514 32.77 -22.14 -24.98
C GLN A 514 31.72 -23.24 -24.86
N LYS A 515 32.17 -24.48 -24.82
CA LYS A 515 31.32 -25.66 -24.62
C LYS A 515 30.93 -25.74 -23.15
N VAL A 516 29.64 -25.90 -22.87
CA VAL A 516 29.05 -26.10 -21.54
C VAL A 516 28.87 -27.60 -21.32
N HIS A 517 29.42 -28.11 -20.23
CA HIS A 517 29.13 -29.46 -19.76
C HIS A 517 28.12 -29.35 -18.61
N ALA A 518 26.96 -29.93 -18.78
CA ALA A 518 25.91 -29.95 -17.77
C ALA A 518 25.63 -31.40 -17.34
N SER A 519 25.42 -31.58 -16.05
CA SER A 519 24.99 -32.84 -15.45
C SER A 519 23.73 -32.58 -14.62
N ALA A 520 22.77 -33.52 -14.64
CA ALA A 520 21.60 -33.44 -13.82
C ALA A 520 21.44 -34.69 -12.95
N ILE A 521 21.07 -34.47 -11.71
CA ILE A 521 20.65 -35.54 -10.81
C ILE A 521 19.14 -35.47 -10.68
N SER A 522 18.47 -36.56 -11.06
CA SER A 522 17.03 -36.73 -10.86
C SER A 522 16.78 -37.60 -9.64
N TYR A 523 15.89 -37.17 -8.76
CA TYR A 523 15.49 -37.93 -7.60
C TYR A 523 14.01 -37.73 -7.30
N THR A 524 13.37 -38.75 -6.78
CA THR A 524 11.98 -38.69 -6.36
C THR A 524 11.92 -38.51 -4.85
N VAL A 525 11.32 -37.44 -4.40
CA VAL A 525 11.04 -37.19 -2.97
C VAL A 525 9.70 -37.84 -2.67
N LYS A 526 9.71 -38.86 -1.83
CA LYS A 526 8.49 -39.42 -1.26
C LYS A 526 7.96 -38.49 -0.15
N LYS A 527 6.68 -38.62 0.16
CA LYS A 527 5.99 -37.87 1.21
C LYS A 527 6.88 -37.73 2.47
N GLY A 528 7.31 -36.52 2.75
CA GLY A 528 8.28 -36.28 3.80
C GLY A 528 9.73 -36.20 3.28
N LEU A 529 10.61 -35.69 4.08
CA LEU A 529 11.96 -35.24 3.67
C LEU A 529 12.99 -36.36 3.46
N ASP A 530 12.69 -37.64 3.72
CA ASP A 530 13.73 -38.61 4.00
C ASP A 530 13.99 -39.68 2.95
N ALA A 531 13.25 -39.73 1.86
CA ALA A 531 13.52 -40.75 0.87
C ALA A 531 13.68 -40.12 -0.51
N SER A 532 14.89 -39.70 -0.82
CA SER A 532 15.25 -39.52 -2.23
C SER A 532 15.64 -40.88 -2.82
N VAL A 533 14.84 -41.38 -3.71
CA VAL A 533 15.21 -42.53 -4.52
C VAL A 533 15.83 -42.01 -5.81
N PRO A 534 17.01 -42.52 -6.23
CA PRO A 534 17.58 -42.14 -7.52
C PRO A 534 16.54 -42.35 -8.63
N GLY A 535 16.40 -41.37 -9.51
CA GLY A 535 15.51 -41.48 -10.65
C GLY A 535 15.93 -42.68 -11.51
N LYS A 536 14.95 -43.46 -11.96
CA LYS A 536 15.21 -44.44 -13.01
C LYS A 536 15.57 -43.71 -14.29
N SER A 537 16.24 -44.40 -15.23
CA SER A 537 16.59 -43.89 -16.55
C SER A 537 15.45 -43.05 -17.15
N MET A 538 15.66 -41.75 -17.29
CA MET A 538 14.69 -40.79 -17.79
C MET A 538 15.29 -39.98 -18.93
N GLU A 539 14.47 -39.63 -19.90
CA GLU A 539 14.84 -38.66 -20.93
C GLU A 539 14.67 -37.24 -20.36
N LEU A 540 15.74 -36.47 -20.34
CA LEU A 540 15.74 -35.09 -19.85
C LEU A 540 16.00 -34.13 -21.01
N LYS A 541 15.11 -33.16 -21.19
CA LYS A 541 15.30 -32.07 -22.12
C LYS A 541 15.94 -30.87 -21.38
N PHE A 542 17.15 -30.51 -21.75
CA PHE A 542 17.80 -29.28 -21.28
C PHE A 542 17.42 -28.13 -22.21
N VAL A 543 16.99 -27.03 -21.66
CA VAL A 543 16.68 -25.80 -22.39
C VAL A 543 17.59 -24.71 -21.85
N LEU A 544 18.43 -24.14 -22.70
CA LEU A 544 19.22 -22.96 -22.37
C LEU A 544 18.41 -21.71 -22.78
N SER A 545 18.29 -20.77 -21.89
CA SER A 545 17.65 -19.49 -22.16
C SER A 545 18.58 -18.32 -21.83
N ASP A 546 18.46 -17.23 -22.56
CA ASP A 546 19.15 -15.98 -22.26
C ASP A 546 18.52 -15.25 -21.04
N ALA A 547 19.08 -14.09 -20.67
CA ALA A 547 18.59 -13.28 -19.56
C ALA A 547 17.14 -12.77 -19.74
N ASN A 548 16.60 -12.81 -20.96
CA ASN A 548 15.23 -12.43 -21.29
C ASN A 548 14.31 -13.65 -21.44
N TRP A 549 14.73 -14.82 -20.97
CA TRP A 549 14.00 -16.10 -21.08
C TRP A 549 13.77 -16.59 -22.50
N LYS A 550 14.50 -16.05 -23.46
CA LYS A 550 14.46 -16.54 -24.84
C LYS A 550 15.35 -17.75 -24.96
N GLN A 551 14.82 -18.84 -25.53
CA GLN A 551 15.59 -20.06 -25.79
C GLN A 551 16.70 -19.76 -26.81
N VAL A 552 17.93 -20.19 -26.46
CA VAL A 552 19.13 -20.02 -27.27
C VAL A 552 19.42 -21.27 -28.06
#